data_039b7015d0a98ea171b4c08d07068f58
#
_entry.id   039b7015d0a98ea171b4c08d07068f58
#
_cell.length_a   1.000
_cell.length_b   1.000
_cell.length_c   1.000
_cell.angle_alpha   90.00
_cell.angle_beta   90.00
_cell.angle_gamma   90.00
#
_symmetry.space_group_name_H-M   'P 1'
#
loop_
_entity.id
_entity.type
_entity.pdbx_description
1 polymer ?
#
loop_
_entity_poly.entity_id
_entity_poly.type
_entity_poly.pdbx_seq_one_letter_code
_entity_poly.pdbx_strand_id
1 'polypeptide(L)'
;HAIMSECDRIHRGALSNLHRQLLKGTRLCLAVPAWKLKKGFVHLKTLDYLRELGYNRIEFQFAKQEELIYFREDQFVARELVVLVKN
;
A
#
# COMPACT_ATOMS: atom_id res chain seq x y z
N HIS A 1 4.47 15.61 5.45
CA HIS A 1 5.48 15.82 4.44
C HIS A 1 4.84 15.89 3.06
N ALA A 2 5.22 16.87 2.24
CA ALA A 2 4.56 17.15 0.96
C ALA A 2 4.64 15.99 -0.04
N ILE A 3 5.80 15.32 -0.13
CA ILE A 3 6.00 14.20 -1.05
C ILE A 3 5.13 13.01 -0.65
N MET A 4 5.03 12.73 0.65
CA MET A 4 4.19 11.63 1.15
C MET A 4 2.72 11.91 0.88
N SER A 5 2.28 13.16 1.07
CA SER A 5 0.89 13.55 0.80
C SER A 5 0.54 13.43 -0.68
N GLU A 6 1.45 13.80 -1.56
CA GLU A 6 1.25 13.69 -3.00
C GLU A 6 1.18 12.23 -3.44
N CYS A 7 2.06 11.37 -2.93
CA CYS A 7 2.01 9.93 -3.20
C CYS A 7 0.69 9.33 -2.73
N ASP A 8 0.24 9.73 -1.53
CA ASP A 8 -1.04 9.25 -0.99
C ASP A 8 -2.20 9.64 -1.90
N ARG A 9 -2.25 10.88 -2.34
CA ARG A 9 -3.29 11.38 -3.24
C ARG A 9 -3.33 10.58 -4.55
N ILE A 10 -2.17 10.35 -5.14
CA ILE A 10 -2.06 9.61 -6.39
C ILE A 10 -2.55 8.17 -6.22
N HIS A 11 -2.14 7.50 -5.14
CA HIS A 11 -2.54 6.11 -4.91
C HIS A 11 -4.02 5.98 -4.61
N ARG A 12 -4.61 6.92 -3.85
CA ARG A 12 -6.05 6.94 -3.62
C ARG A 12 -6.82 7.09 -4.92
N GLY A 13 -6.39 8.02 -5.76
CA GLY A 13 -7.02 8.26 -7.06
C GLY A 13 -6.94 7.03 -7.95
N ALA A 14 -5.76 6.42 -8.03
CA ALA A 14 -5.55 5.23 -8.84
C ALA A 14 -6.42 4.06 -8.38
N LEU A 15 -6.45 3.79 -7.07
CA LEU A 15 -7.27 2.70 -6.52
C LEU A 15 -8.76 2.96 -6.71
N SER A 16 -9.20 4.20 -6.52
CA SER A 16 -10.59 4.57 -6.73
C SER A 16 -11.02 4.37 -8.19
N ASN A 17 -10.20 4.80 -9.13
CA ASN A 17 -10.48 4.62 -10.56
C ASN A 17 -10.46 3.14 -10.95
N LEU A 18 -9.47 2.41 -10.46
CA LEU A 18 -9.31 0.99 -10.77
C LEU A 18 -10.49 0.17 -10.25
N HIS A 19 -11.04 0.54 -9.08
CA HIS A 19 -12.16 -0.15 -8.46
C HIS A 19 -13.35 -0.27 -9.41
N ARG A 20 -13.62 0.76 -10.21
CA ARG A 20 -14.75 0.76 -11.16
C ARG A 20 -14.57 -0.23 -12.29
N GLN A 21 -13.33 -0.62 -12.58
CA GLN A 21 -12.99 -1.47 -13.71
C GLN A 21 -12.81 -2.93 -13.32
N LEU A 22 -12.77 -3.22 -12.01
CA LEU A 22 -12.53 -4.57 -11.51
C LEU A 22 -13.83 -5.26 -11.14
N LEU A 23 -13.84 -6.57 -11.33
CA LEU A 23 -14.92 -7.41 -10.83
C LEU A 23 -14.76 -7.66 -9.34
N LYS A 24 -15.89 -7.84 -8.64
CA LYS A 24 -15.88 -8.20 -7.23
C LYS A 24 -15.06 -9.47 -7.02
N GLY A 25 -14.24 -9.48 -5.99
CA GLY A 25 -13.37 -10.61 -5.67
C GLY A 25 -12.03 -10.61 -6.39
N THR A 26 -11.80 -9.67 -7.31
CA THR A 26 -10.50 -9.56 -8.00
C THR A 26 -9.39 -9.25 -7.00
N ARG A 27 -8.28 -9.97 -7.11
CA ARG A 27 -7.10 -9.77 -6.28
C ARG A 27 -6.08 -8.91 -6.99
N LEU A 28 -5.48 -7.99 -6.23
CA LEU A 28 -4.42 -7.12 -6.71
C LEU A 28 -3.19 -7.29 -5.84
N CYS A 29 -2.02 -7.41 -6.46
CA CYS A 29 -0.76 -7.35 -5.73
C CYS A 29 -0.07 -6.04 -6.11
N LEU A 30 0.18 -5.20 -5.12
CA LEU A 30 0.75 -3.87 -5.32
C LEU A 30 2.06 -3.73 -4.55
N ALA A 31 2.99 -2.97 -5.12
CA ALA A 31 4.15 -2.48 -4.40
C ALA A 31 3.94 -0.98 -4.17
N VAL A 32 3.74 -0.59 -2.93
CA VAL A 32 3.49 0.81 -2.57
C VAL A 32 4.68 1.38 -1.81
N PRO A 33 4.90 2.71 -1.85
CA PRO A 33 6.02 3.29 -1.13
C PRO A 33 5.82 3.25 0.38
N ALA A 34 6.92 3.03 1.09
CA ALA A 34 7.03 3.23 2.53
C ALA A 34 8.33 3.99 2.77
N TRP A 35 8.36 4.87 3.77
CA TRP A 35 9.52 5.72 4.02
C TRP A 35 10.26 5.26 5.25
N LYS A 36 11.57 5.01 5.08
CA LYS A 36 12.42 4.58 6.17
C LYS A 36 12.83 5.78 7.03
N LEU A 37 12.51 5.72 8.31
CA LEU A 37 12.91 6.69 9.30
C LEU A 37 13.75 6.02 10.39
N LYS A 38 14.36 6.80 11.27
CA LYS A 38 15.19 6.26 12.35
C LYS A 38 14.47 5.28 13.26
N LYS A 39 13.16 5.47 13.45
CA LYS A 39 12.33 4.64 14.33
C LYS A 39 11.55 3.54 13.60
N GLY A 40 11.79 3.34 12.32
CA GLY A 40 11.09 2.34 11.53
C GLY A 40 10.55 2.92 10.23
N PHE A 41 9.44 2.38 9.75
CA PHE A 41 8.85 2.78 8.47
C PHE A 41 7.58 3.59 8.67
N VAL A 42 7.41 4.61 7.81
CA VAL A 42 6.12 5.31 7.67
C VAL A 42 5.42 4.73 6.46
N HIS A 43 4.24 4.19 6.68
CA HIS A 43 3.42 3.57 5.63
C HIS A 43 2.58 4.61 4.89
N LEU A 44 2.21 4.30 3.66
CA LEU A 44 1.32 5.14 2.88
C LEU A 44 -0.04 5.23 3.57
N LYS A 45 -0.56 6.45 3.79
CA LYS A 45 -1.85 6.64 4.46
C LYS A 45 -3.02 6.00 3.74
N THR A 46 -2.95 5.85 2.43
CA THR A 46 -3.96 5.16 1.64
C THR A 46 -4.28 3.77 2.22
N LEU A 47 -3.29 3.10 2.82
CA LEU A 47 -3.48 1.78 3.41
C LEU A 47 -4.46 1.78 4.59
N ASP A 48 -4.66 2.93 5.26
CA ASP A 48 -5.62 3.06 6.36
C ASP A 48 -7.05 3.25 5.85
N TYR A 49 -7.23 3.52 4.57
CA TYR A 49 -8.51 3.85 3.96
C TYR A 49 -8.96 2.84 2.90
N LEU A 50 -8.34 1.66 2.86
CA LEU A 50 -8.63 0.67 1.83
C LEU A 50 -10.10 0.23 1.84
N ARG A 51 -10.68 0.10 3.02
CA ARG A 51 -12.08 -0.29 3.16
C ARG A 51 -13.02 0.74 2.54
N GLU A 52 -12.76 2.02 2.77
CA GLU A 52 -13.53 3.12 2.19
C GLU A 52 -13.38 3.20 0.68
N LEU A 53 -12.23 2.76 0.16
CA LEU A 53 -11.98 2.68 -1.27
C LEU A 53 -12.57 1.43 -1.93
N GLY A 54 -13.10 0.51 -1.13
CA GLY A 54 -13.75 -0.70 -1.65
C GLY A 54 -12.84 -1.91 -1.72
N TYR A 55 -11.82 -1.99 -0.88
CA TYR A 55 -10.87 -3.11 -0.86
C TYR A 55 -10.72 -3.68 0.53
N ASN A 56 -10.43 -4.98 0.59
CA ASN A 56 -9.94 -5.65 1.78
C ASN A 56 -8.50 -6.06 1.56
N ARG A 57 -7.66 -5.87 2.58
CA ARG A 57 -6.27 -6.30 2.54
C ARG A 57 -6.17 -7.75 3.02
N ILE A 58 -5.46 -8.58 2.25
CA ILE A 58 -5.17 -9.95 2.63
C ILE A 58 -3.89 -9.96 3.46
N GLU A 59 -3.96 -10.54 4.64
CA GLU A 59 -2.79 -10.74 5.49
C GLU A 59 -2.18 -12.12 5.23
N PHE A 60 -0.85 -12.20 5.29
CA PHE A 60 -0.15 -13.45 5.09
C PHE A 60 -0.02 -14.18 6.43
N GLN A 61 -0.34 -15.47 6.44
CA GLN A 61 -0.27 -16.28 7.66
C GLN A 61 1.16 -16.55 8.12
N PHE A 62 2.10 -16.59 7.18
CA PHE A 62 3.48 -17.04 7.45
C PHE A 62 4.51 -15.94 7.32
N ALA A 63 4.08 -14.70 7.04
CA ALA A 63 4.98 -13.56 6.93
C ALA A 63 4.44 -12.39 7.75
N LYS A 64 5.32 -11.79 8.53
CA LYS A 64 4.99 -10.56 9.23
C LYS A 64 4.98 -9.40 8.24
N GLN A 65 4.26 -8.33 8.55
CA GLN A 65 4.17 -7.18 7.67
C GLN A 65 5.54 -6.57 7.41
N GLU A 66 6.42 -6.54 8.37
CA GLU A 66 7.78 -6.04 8.21
C GLU A 66 8.58 -6.82 7.17
N GLU A 67 8.29 -8.11 7.02
CA GLU A 67 8.94 -8.96 6.03
C GLU A 67 8.49 -8.66 4.60
N LEU A 68 7.38 -7.97 4.44
CA LEU A 68 6.84 -7.57 3.15
C LEU A 68 7.39 -6.22 2.67
N ILE A 69 8.22 -5.59 3.47
CA ILE A 69 8.86 -4.33 3.12
C ILE A 69 10.23 -4.62 2.52
N TYR A 70 10.41 -4.14 1.30
CA TYR A 70 11.65 -4.32 0.55
C TYR A 70 12.37 -2.99 0.42
N PHE A 71 13.64 -2.93 0.85
CA PHE A 71 14.41 -1.69 0.78
C PHE A 71 15.90 -1.97 0.62
N ARG A 72 16.62 -0.95 0.15
CA ARG A 72 18.08 -0.91 0.16
C ARG A 72 18.55 0.06 1.23
N GLU A 73 19.68 -0.23 1.87
CA GLU A 73 20.19 0.57 2.96
C GLU A 73 20.51 2.02 2.57
N ASP A 74 20.85 2.25 1.31
CA ASP A 74 21.18 3.57 0.78
C ASP A 74 19.97 4.37 0.30
N GLN A 75 18.73 3.86 0.48
CA GLN A 75 17.52 4.52 0.02
C GLN A 75 16.60 4.87 1.17
N PHE A 76 15.95 6.03 1.07
CA PHE A 76 14.94 6.47 2.04
C PHE A 76 13.56 5.90 1.75
N VAL A 77 13.31 5.50 0.51
CA VAL A 77 12.01 4.97 0.11
C VAL A 77 12.11 3.46 -0.08
N ALA A 78 11.31 2.76 0.68
CA ALA A 78 11.14 1.31 0.55
C ALA A 78 9.90 1.01 -0.26
N ARG A 79 9.70 -0.26 -0.60
CA ARG A 79 8.48 -0.74 -1.23
C ARG A 79 7.82 -1.78 -0.34
N GLU A 80 6.56 -1.60 -0.09
CA GLU A 80 5.76 -2.51 0.71
C GLU A 80 4.82 -3.30 -0.21
N LEU A 81 4.84 -4.62 -0.08
CA LEU A 81 3.95 -5.49 -0.86
C LEU A 81 2.60 -5.59 -0.16
N VAL A 82 1.55 -5.34 -0.92
CA VAL A 82 0.18 -5.35 -0.41
C VAL A 82 -0.69 -6.15 -1.37
N VAL A 83 -1.46 -7.09 -0.82
CA VAL A 83 -2.44 -7.85 -1.61
C VAL A 83 -3.84 -7.40 -1.19
N LEU A 84 -4.63 -6.99 -2.16
CA LEU A 84 -5.97 -6.47 -1.95
C LEU A 84 -7.01 -7.32 -2.68
N VAL A 85 -8.22 -7.36 -2.15
CA VAL A 85 -9.37 -7.95 -2.81
C VAL A 85 -10.43 -6.87 -2.96
N LYS A 86 -10.97 -6.74 -4.16
CA LYS A 86 -12.09 -5.82 -4.39
C LYS A 86 -13.35 -6.35 -3.71
N ASN A 87 -13.96 -5.49 -2.91
CA ASN A 87 -15.25 -5.77 -2.29
C ASN A 87 -16.39 -5.69 -3.29
#